data_fe9527753f90896d48245257b8735ee7
#
_entry.id   fe9527753f90896d48245257b8735ee7
#
_cell.length_a   1.000
_cell.length_b   1.000
_cell.length_c   1.000
_cell.angle_alpha   90.00
_cell.angle_beta   90.00
_cell.angle_gamma   90.00
#
_symmetry.space_group_name_H-M   'P 1'
#
loop_
_entity.id
_entity.type
_entity.pdbx_description
1 polymer ?
#
loop_
_entity_poly.entity_id
_entity_poly.type
_entity_poly.pdbx_seq_one_letter_code
_entity_poly.pdbx_strand_id
1 'polypeptide(L)'
;MKIAYILLAHNNPSQLKRLVDSLKNTGDFYIHIDKKSDIRPFKQVFEGMESVHLLEKRVKVSWAGWSMVVGYMLALQAALENEKNYERFVMLTGQDYPLMSNEEIIKTFEDNRDVEYIMAYNIVTSSVPTDKNKILKRWYLDNPFRSRFLQRAYKGIMYRVVTRPFSGKELRVPLNGKLVDPYFGQMLSAFTRKGAELLMDTYLHDKKYNKKMKTVFAAVEIYWQTLFFNSELRQNTVQHGEEHEITEHFGWAPLHYHHYYVDTSVFTEEDFDELKDCGYMFCRKMVVGKSEGLMDKIDEMRREK
;
A
#
# COMPACT_ATOMS: atom_id res chain seq x y z
N MET A 1 7.82 -5.85 -20.30
CA MET A 1 6.58 -5.69 -19.50
C MET A 1 6.27 -4.22 -19.28
N LYS A 2 4.98 -3.81 -19.25
CA LYS A 2 4.55 -2.44 -18.95
C LYS A 2 4.04 -2.35 -17.52
N ILE A 3 4.70 -1.53 -16.69
CA ILE A 3 4.39 -1.38 -15.26
C ILE A 3 3.70 -0.04 -15.01
N ALA A 4 2.66 -0.03 -14.17
CA ALA A 4 2.09 1.17 -13.58
C ALA A 4 2.39 1.20 -12.08
N TYR A 5 3.08 2.23 -11.62
CA TYR A 5 3.32 2.47 -10.20
C TYR A 5 2.19 3.33 -9.63
N ILE A 6 1.52 2.83 -8.60
CA ILE A 6 0.35 3.42 -7.95
C ILE A 6 0.78 3.99 -6.61
N LEU A 7 0.94 5.32 -6.52
CA LEU A 7 1.59 5.94 -5.37
C LEU A 7 0.65 6.81 -4.55
N LEU A 8 0.82 6.74 -3.23
CA LEU A 8 0.32 7.74 -2.29
C LEU A 8 1.48 8.57 -1.72
N ALA A 9 1.38 9.90 -1.83
CA ALA A 9 2.35 10.81 -1.22
C ALA A 9 1.66 12.03 -0.58
N HIS A 10 2.37 12.69 0.34
CA HIS A 10 1.84 13.86 1.05
C HIS A 10 2.88 14.93 1.39
N ASN A 11 4.16 14.62 1.30
CA ASN A 11 5.27 15.50 1.65
C ASN A 11 6.50 15.21 0.78
N ASN A 12 7.54 16.00 0.94
CA ASN A 12 8.86 15.81 0.34
C ASN A 12 8.85 15.56 -1.17
N PRO A 13 8.49 16.58 -2.01
CA PRO A 13 8.46 16.42 -3.47
C PRO A 13 9.80 15.98 -4.06
N SER A 14 10.94 16.44 -3.52
CA SER A 14 12.28 16.07 -3.98
C SER A 14 12.59 14.60 -3.74
N GLN A 15 12.22 14.04 -2.59
CA GLN A 15 12.38 12.61 -2.33
C GLN A 15 11.48 11.77 -3.23
N LEU A 16 10.23 12.19 -3.43
CA LEU A 16 9.33 11.51 -4.35
C LEU A 16 9.88 11.54 -5.78
N LYS A 17 10.46 12.67 -6.20
CA LYS A 17 11.14 12.75 -7.51
C LYS A 17 12.31 11.77 -7.60
N ARG A 18 13.15 11.68 -6.55
CA ARG A 18 14.25 10.73 -6.51
C ARG A 18 13.78 9.28 -6.65
N LEU A 19 12.70 8.90 -5.96
CA LEU A 19 12.07 7.58 -6.14
C LEU A 19 11.62 7.36 -7.60
N VAL A 20 10.95 8.33 -8.20
CA VAL A 20 10.51 8.24 -9.60
C VAL A 20 11.71 8.15 -10.56
N ASP A 21 12.74 8.97 -10.36
CA ASP A 21 13.96 8.95 -11.18
C ASP A 21 14.70 7.61 -11.07
N SER A 22 14.72 6.99 -9.88
CA SER A 22 15.37 5.69 -9.67
C SER A 22 14.66 4.53 -10.36
N LEU A 23 13.38 4.69 -10.70
CA LEU A 23 12.54 3.71 -11.41
C LEU A 23 12.22 4.14 -12.84
N LYS A 24 12.84 5.22 -13.35
CA LYS A 24 12.56 5.69 -14.72
C LYS A 24 12.85 4.58 -15.74
N ASN A 25 12.10 4.57 -16.84
CA ASN A 25 12.14 3.58 -17.91
C ASN A 25 11.60 2.19 -17.55
N THR A 26 11.15 1.95 -16.30
CA THR A 26 10.47 0.70 -15.95
C THR A 26 8.95 0.79 -16.14
N GLY A 27 8.36 1.99 -16.08
CA GLY A 27 6.92 2.19 -16.21
C GLY A 27 6.48 3.63 -15.99
N ASP A 28 5.18 3.81 -15.81
CA ASP A 28 4.56 5.11 -15.56
C ASP A 28 4.05 5.20 -14.10
N PHE A 29 3.93 6.44 -13.61
CA PHE A 29 3.64 6.73 -12.21
C PHE A 29 2.30 7.46 -12.07
N TYR A 30 1.35 6.86 -11.40
CA TYR A 30 0.05 7.43 -11.06
C TYR A 30 0.06 7.85 -9.60
N ILE A 31 0.16 9.15 -9.34
CA ILE A 31 0.47 9.68 -8.02
C ILE A 31 -0.70 10.46 -7.45
N HIS A 32 -1.28 9.94 -6.37
CA HIS A 32 -2.24 10.66 -5.55
C HIS A 32 -1.51 11.46 -4.47
N ILE A 33 -1.49 12.78 -4.58
CA ILE A 33 -1.00 13.67 -3.51
C ILE A 33 -2.16 13.96 -2.55
N ASP A 34 -1.94 13.73 -1.25
CA ASP A 34 -2.96 14.04 -0.21
C ASP A 34 -3.52 15.46 -0.41
N LYS A 35 -4.86 15.57 -0.46
CA LYS A 35 -5.53 16.86 -0.68
C LYS A 35 -5.22 17.92 0.40
N LYS A 36 -4.70 17.49 1.57
CA LYS A 36 -4.20 18.42 2.61
C LYS A 36 -2.88 19.09 2.25
N SER A 37 -2.12 18.50 1.34
CA SER A 37 -0.82 19.01 0.88
C SER A 37 -0.98 19.99 -0.28
N ASP A 38 -0.08 20.98 -0.33
CA ASP A 38 0.05 21.83 -1.52
C ASP A 38 0.62 21.02 -2.68
N ILE A 39 -0.09 21.00 -3.80
CA ILE A 39 0.32 20.24 -4.99
C ILE A 39 1.36 20.96 -5.83
N ARG A 40 1.48 22.28 -5.70
CA ARG A 40 2.34 23.12 -6.57
C ARG A 40 3.81 22.67 -6.56
N PRO A 41 4.46 22.40 -5.41
CA PRO A 41 5.82 21.88 -5.40
C PRO A 41 5.97 20.52 -6.11
N PHE A 42 4.94 19.67 -6.04
CA PHE A 42 4.93 18.39 -6.77
C PHE A 42 4.80 18.58 -8.27
N LYS A 43 3.92 19.49 -8.73
CA LYS A 43 3.81 19.83 -10.15
C LYS A 43 5.14 20.37 -10.70
N GLN A 44 5.83 21.20 -9.92
CA GLN A 44 7.11 21.79 -10.32
C GLN A 44 8.22 20.75 -10.52
N VAL A 45 8.37 19.79 -9.60
CA VAL A 45 9.45 18.77 -9.70
C VAL A 45 9.20 17.73 -10.78
N PHE A 46 7.96 17.55 -11.23
CA PHE A 46 7.57 16.61 -12.28
C PHE A 46 7.23 17.29 -13.62
N GLU A 47 7.52 18.59 -13.75
CA GLU A 47 7.27 19.32 -15.01
C GLU A 47 8.02 18.68 -16.18
N GLY A 48 7.32 18.43 -17.29
CA GLY A 48 7.88 17.81 -18.49
C GLY A 48 8.09 16.28 -18.41
N MET A 49 7.72 15.62 -17.32
CA MET A 49 7.83 14.16 -17.19
C MET A 49 6.55 13.47 -17.66
N GLU A 50 6.52 13.01 -18.91
CA GLU A 50 5.34 12.36 -19.53
C GLU A 50 4.93 11.05 -18.85
N SER A 51 5.86 10.36 -18.20
CA SER A 51 5.58 9.12 -17.44
C SER A 51 4.95 9.37 -16.07
N VAL A 52 4.77 10.65 -15.64
CA VAL A 52 4.23 11.00 -14.33
C VAL A 52 2.86 11.62 -14.44
N HIS A 53 1.86 10.95 -13.87
CA HIS A 53 0.47 11.38 -13.85
C HIS A 53 0.08 11.80 -12.43
N LEU A 54 0.18 13.12 -12.13
CA LEU A 54 -0.34 13.65 -10.87
C LEU A 54 -1.86 13.75 -10.95
N LEU A 55 -2.58 13.05 -10.05
CA LEU A 55 -4.02 13.03 -10.07
C LEU A 55 -4.61 14.40 -9.70
N GLU A 56 -5.55 14.90 -10.49
CA GLU A 56 -6.32 16.12 -10.17
C GLU A 56 -7.38 15.82 -9.09
N LYS A 57 -8.07 14.68 -9.22
CA LYS A 57 -9.04 14.22 -8.23
C LYS A 57 -8.30 13.66 -7.02
N ARG A 58 -8.34 14.41 -5.90
CA ARG A 58 -7.63 14.06 -4.68
C ARG A 58 -8.56 14.05 -3.46
N VAL A 59 -8.27 13.17 -2.52
CA VAL A 59 -8.95 13.08 -1.23
C VAL A 59 -8.00 13.44 -0.09
N LYS A 60 -8.57 13.84 1.07
CA LYS A 60 -7.80 13.99 2.30
C LYS A 60 -7.51 12.61 2.85
N VAL A 61 -6.26 12.22 2.97
CA VAL A 61 -5.85 10.90 3.44
C VAL A 61 -5.62 10.93 4.95
N SER A 62 -6.25 10.01 5.66
CA SER A 62 -6.02 9.79 7.09
C SER A 62 -5.30 8.46 7.29
N TRP A 63 -4.27 8.44 8.13
CA TRP A 63 -3.55 7.22 8.47
C TRP A 63 -4.51 6.15 9.03
N ALA A 64 -4.39 4.93 8.54
CA ALA A 64 -5.25 3.79 8.81
C ALA A 64 -6.75 3.97 8.45
N GLY A 65 -7.15 5.11 7.86
CA GLY A 65 -8.53 5.39 7.44
C GLY A 65 -8.87 4.81 6.07
N TRP A 66 -10.17 4.74 5.78
CA TRP A 66 -10.69 4.33 4.47
C TRP A 66 -10.18 5.20 3.33
N SER A 67 -9.90 6.46 3.60
CA SER A 67 -9.36 7.40 2.61
C SER A 67 -8.02 6.98 2.00
N MET A 68 -7.24 6.10 2.66
CA MET A 68 -6.05 5.49 2.04
C MET A 68 -6.46 4.56 0.89
N VAL A 69 -7.46 3.71 1.11
CA VAL A 69 -8.02 2.84 0.04
C VAL A 69 -8.51 3.71 -1.12
N VAL A 70 -9.28 4.77 -0.82
CA VAL A 70 -9.81 5.68 -1.86
C VAL A 70 -8.66 6.31 -2.67
N GLY A 71 -7.59 6.75 -2.02
CA GLY A 71 -6.44 7.35 -2.69
C GLY A 71 -5.77 6.37 -3.67
N TYR A 72 -5.53 5.13 -3.24
CA TYR A 72 -4.99 4.08 -4.12
C TYR A 72 -5.95 3.73 -5.26
N MET A 73 -7.25 3.62 -4.98
CA MET A 73 -8.24 3.28 -6.02
C MET A 73 -8.37 4.38 -7.07
N LEU A 74 -8.25 5.66 -6.70
CA LEU A 74 -8.22 6.76 -7.68
C LEU A 74 -7.01 6.67 -8.61
N ALA A 75 -5.83 6.32 -8.08
CA ALA A 75 -4.62 6.16 -8.88
C ALA A 75 -4.67 4.89 -9.75
N LEU A 76 -5.16 3.79 -9.20
CA LEU A 76 -5.35 2.53 -9.93
C LEU A 76 -6.36 2.69 -11.07
N GLN A 77 -7.49 3.38 -10.83
CA GLN A 77 -8.49 3.66 -11.86
C GLN A 77 -7.87 4.44 -13.02
N ALA A 78 -7.12 5.52 -12.74
CA ALA A 78 -6.47 6.30 -13.78
C ALA A 78 -5.46 5.48 -14.59
N ALA A 79 -4.76 4.54 -13.96
CA ALA A 79 -3.84 3.63 -14.65
C ALA A 79 -4.57 2.60 -15.52
N LEU A 80 -5.69 2.04 -15.04
CA LEU A 80 -6.49 1.07 -15.80
C LEU A 80 -7.19 1.69 -16.99
N GLU A 81 -7.60 2.96 -16.90
CA GLU A 81 -8.25 3.72 -17.97
C GLU A 81 -7.25 4.22 -19.04
N ASN A 82 -5.93 4.11 -18.81
CA ASN A 82 -4.91 4.54 -19.76
C ASN A 82 -4.75 3.50 -20.90
N GLU A 83 -4.59 4.01 -22.13
CA GLU A 83 -4.47 3.19 -23.36
C GLU A 83 -3.19 2.34 -23.42
N LYS A 84 -2.19 2.59 -22.57
CA LYS A 84 -0.91 1.87 -22.54
C LYS A 84 -1.02 0.38 -22.18
N ASN A 85 -2.17 -0.07 -21.67
CA ASN A 85 -2.42 -1.47 -21.31
C ASN A 85 -1.33 -2.08 -20.41
N TYR A 86 -1.17 -1.53 -19.21
CA TYR A 86 -0.20 -2.05 -18.23
C TYR A 86 -0.50 -3.49 -17.84
N GLU A 87 0.55 -4.26 -17.64
CA GLU A 87 0.49 -5.69 -17.26
C GLU A 87 0.68 -5.88 -15.75
N ARG A 88 1.38 -4.93 -15.08
CA ARG A 88 1.68 -4.96 -13.65
C ARG A 88 1.35 -3.62 -13.00
N PHE A 89 0.73 -3.68 -11.80
CA PHE A 89 0.35 -2.52 -11.00
C PHE A 89 1.00 -2.63 -9.62
N VAL A 90 1.95 -1.74 -9.31
CA VAL A 90 2.77 -1.81 -8.11
C VAL A 90 2.36 -0.71 -7.14
N MET A 91 1.88 -1.10 -5.94
CA MET A 91 1.47 -0.17 -4.89
C MET A 91 2.69 0.32 -4.11
N LEU A 92 2.92 1.63 -4.12
CA LEU A 92 4.02 2.28 -3.42
C LEU A 92 3.56 3.49 -2.60
N THR A 93 4.46 4.01 -1.79
CA THR A 93 4.33 5.31 -1.11
C THR A 93 5.53 6.19 -1.43
N GLY A 94 5.46 7.48 -1.12
CA GLY A 94 6.57 8.41 -1.32
C GLY A 94 7.78 8.20 -0.37
N GLN A 95 7.78 7.13 0.44
CA GLN A 95 8.87 6.80 1.37
C GLN A 95 9.49 5.42 1.10
N ASP A 96 9.12 4.79 0.01
CA ASP A 96 9.72 3.53 -0.45
C ASP A 96 10.95 3.85 -1.32
N TYR A 97 11.84 2.87 -1.45
CA TYR A 97 12.99 2.99 -2.35
C TYR A 97 13.35 1.63 -2.96
N PRO A 98 13.72 1.58 -4.26
CA PRO A 98 14.07 0.31 -4.89
C PRO A 98 15.47 -0.16 -4.46
N LEU A 99 15.61 -1.46 -4.24
CA LEU A 99 16.86 -2.16 -3.94
C LEU A 99 17.40 -2.93 -5.16
N MET A 100 16.49 -3.49 -5.95
CA MET A 100 16.87 -4.17 -7.22
C MET A 100 17.10 -3.15 -8.33
N SER A 101 17.97 -3.49 -9.29
CA SER A 101 18.14 -2.72 -10.53
C SER A 101 16.83 -2.71 -11.34
N ASN A 102 16.71 -1.80 -12.29
CA ASN A 102 15.53 -1.70 -13.13
C ASN A 102 15.31 -2.96 -13.98
N GLU A 103 16.39 -3.54 -14.44
CA GLU A 103 16.42 -4.79 -15.19
C GLU A 103 15.95 -5.97 -14.35
N GLU A 104 16.42 -6.07 -13.09
CA GLU A 104 16.00 -7.11 -12.15
C GLU A 104 14.51 -6.99 -11.82
N ILE A 105 13.98 -5.76 -11.62
CA ILE A 105 12.56 -5.52 -11.37
C ILE A 105 11.70 -6.00 -12.54
N ILE A 106 12.05 -5.59 -13.77
CA ILE A 106 11.34 -5.99 -14.98
C ILE A 106 11.37 -7.51 -15.15
N LYS A 107 12.58 -8.09 -15.05
CA LYS A 107 12.78 -9.53 -15.18
C LYS A 107 11.98 -10.32 -14.14
N THR A 108 11.99 -9.90 -12.88
CA THR A 108 11.24 -10.58 -11.81
C THR A 108 9.75 -10.63 -12.12
N PHE A 109 9.16 -9.55 -12.63
CA PHE A 109 7.75 -9.53 -13.00
C PHE A 109 7.47 -10.28 -14.33
N GLU A 110 8.43 -10.31 -15.25
CA GLU A 110 8.30 -11.10 -16.50
C GLU A 110 8.38 -12.60 -16.27
N ASP A 111 9.27 -13.03 -15.39
CA ASP A 111 9.39 -14.44 -15.00
C ASP A 111 8.18 -14.93 -14.19
N ASN A 112 7.44 -14.01 -13.54
CA ASN A 112 6.30 -14.29 -12.67
C ASN A 112 5.03 -13.57 -13.12
N ARG A 113 4.67 -13.67 -14.41
CA ARG A 113 3.58 -12.90 -15.04
C ARG A 113 2.23 -13.06 -14.35
N ASP A 114 1.91 -14.25 -13.87
CA ASP A 114 0.62 -14.61 -13.27
C ASP A 114 0.61 -14.51 -11.75
N VAL A 115 1.74 -14.14 -11.12
CA VAL A 115 1.84 -14.08 -9.66
C VAL A 115 1.30 -12.75 -9.14
N GLU A 116 0.38 -12.82 -8.20
CA GLU A 116 -0.09 -11.69 -7.41
C GLU A 116 0.85 -11.53 -6.20
N TYR A 117 1.63 -10.45 -6.18
CA TYR A 117 2.53 -10.16 -5.07
C TYR A 117 1.74 -9.59 -3.89
N ILE A 118 1.02 -10.47 -3.23
CA ILE A 118 0.22 -10.20 -2.04
C ILE A 118 0.40 -11.33 -1.04
N MET A 119 0.56 -10.96 0.23
CA MET A 119 0.65 -11.89 1.36
C MET A 119 -0.38 -11.52 2.40
N ALA A 120 -1.00 -12.54 3.02
CA ALA A 120 -1.97 -12.30 4.07
C ALA A 120 -2.17 -13.53 4.96
N TYR A 121 -2.72 -13.29 6.15
CA TYR A 121 -3.16 -14.32 7.06
C TYR A 121 -4.61 -14.09 7.50
N ASN A 122 -5.27 -15.15 7.90
CA ASN A 122 -6.66 -15.15 8.30
C ASN A 122 -6.84 -14.52 9.69
N ILE A 123 -7.64 -13.45 9.79
CA ILE A 123 -7.92 -12.75 11.06
C ILE A 123 -8.74 -13.63 12.02
N VAL A 124 -9.59 -14.52 11.49
CA VAL A 124 -10.47 -15.35 12.33
C VAL A 124 -9.66 -16.36 13.14
N THR A 125 -8.68 -16.98 12.50
CA THR A 125 -7.79 -17.98 13.11
C THR A 125 -6.58 -17.39 13.80
N SER A 126 -6.26 -16.10 13.55
CA SER A 126 -5.10 -15.42 14.14
C SER A 126 -5.09 -15.51 15.66
N SER A 127 -3.93 -15.86 16.22
CA SER A 127 -3.66 -15.85 17.67
C SER A 127 -3.34 -14.45 18.20
N VAL A 128 -3.15 -13.45 17.31
CA VAL A 128 -2.86 -12.06 17.70
C VAL A 128 -4.13 -11.38 18.25
N PRO A 129 -4.20 -11.04 19.55
CA PRO A 129 -5.45 -10.61 20.19
C PRO A 129 -6.03 -9.32 19.61
N THR A 130 -5.18 -8.45 19.05
CA THR A 130 -5.59 -7.14 18.51
C THR A 130 -6.26 -7.24 17.16
N ASP A 131 -6.06 -8.31 16.39
CA ASP A 131 -6.54 -8.42 15.01
C ASP A 131 -8.06 -8.46 14.92
N LYS A 132 -8.69 -9.26 15.74
CA LYS A 132 -10.15 -9.36 15.80
C LYS A 132 -10.81 -8.00 16.08
N ASN A 133 -10.16 -7.16 16.89
CA ASN A 133 -10.65 -5.82 17.18
C ASN A 133 -10.64 -4.88 15.97
N LYS A 134 -9.79 -5.14 14.95
CA LYS A 134 -9.78 -4.38 13.70
C LYS A 134 -11.14 -4.47 12.98
N ILE A 135 -11.80 -5.64 13.08
CA ILE A 135 -13.08 -5.96 12.43
C ILE A 135 -14.28 -5.76 13.36
N LEU A 136 -14.18 -6.20 14.63
CA LEU A 136 -15.29 -6.19 15.57
C LEU A 136 -15.68 -4.79 16.02
N LYS A 137 -14.71 -3.90 16.17
CA LYS A 137 -14.96 -2.51 16.56
C LYS A 137 -15.25 -1.67 15.32
N ARG A 138 -15.94 -0.54 15.54
CA ARG A 138 -16.18 0.46 14.49
C ARG A 138 -15.17 1.58 14.61
N TRP A 139 -14.32 1.72 13.61
CA TRP A 139 -13.28 2.72 13.56
C TRP A 139 -13.66 3.83 12.57
N TYR A 140 -13.67 5.08 13.04
CA TYR A 140 -13.90 6.26 12.21
C TYR A 140 -12.62 7.09 12.20
N LEU A 141 -11.68 6.68 11.36
CA LEU A 141 -10.32 7.25 11.32
C LEU A 141 -10.18 8.38 10.31
N ASP A 142 -11.09 8.48 9.35
CA ASP A 142 -11.10 9.57 8.39
C ASP A 142 -11.51 10.87 9.09
N ASN A 143 -10.55 11.79 9.14
CA ASN A 143 -10.62 12.97 9.95
C ASN A 143 -10.80 14.22 9.07
N PRO A 144 -11.87 15.01 9.27
CA PRO A 144 -12.14 16.20 8.45
C PRO A 144 -11.23 17.39 8.80
N PHE A 145 -10.59 17.38 9.98
CA PHE A 145 -9.87 18.55 10.49
C PHE A 145 -8.43 18.65 9.97
N ARG A 146 -7.92 19.89 9.80
CA ARG A 146 -6.52 20.17 9.47
C ARG A 146 -5.65 20.30 10.72
N SER A 147 -6.19 20.90 11.78
CA SER A 147 -5.46 21.13 13.03
C SER A 147 -5.15 19.81 13.76
N ARG A 148 -3.90 19.60 14.15
CA ARG A 148 -3.46 18.41 14.92
C ARG A 148 -4.21 18.28 16.25
N PHE A 149 -4.52 19.39 16.90
CA PHE A 149 -5.31 19.41 18.15
C PHE A 149 -6.73 18.87 17.90
N LEU A 150 -7.45 19.42 16.90
CA LEU A 150 -8.78 18.96 16.54
C LEU A 150 -8.78 17.50 16.06
N GLN A 151 -7.73 17.05 15.38
CA GLN A 151 -7.59 15.65 15.00
C GLN A 151 -7.48 14.72 16.20
N ARG A 152 -6.68 15.10 17.21
CA ARG A 152 -6.54 14.33 18.46
C ARG A 152 -7.85 14.30 19.24
N ALA A 153 -8.52 15.46 19.39
CA ALA A 153 -9.82 15.57 20.05
C ALA A 153 -10.87 14.68 19.35
N TYR A 154 -10.99 14.78 18.03
CA TYR A 154 -11.91 13.95 17.24
C TYR A 154 -11.65 12.45 17.45
N LYS A 155 -10.40 12.00 17.29
CA LYS A 155 -10.04 10.58 17.50
C LYS A 155 -10.38 10.12 18.92
N GLY A 156 -10.09 10.93 19.94
CA GLY A 156 -10.41 10.63 21.34
C GLY A 156 -11.91 10.50 21.59
N ILE A 157 -12.71 11.41 21.05
CA ILE A 157 -14.17 11.39 21.14
C ILE A 157 -14.72 10.15 20.42
N MET A 158 -14.35 9.93 19.16
CA MET A 158 -14.83 8.79 18.38
C MET A 158 -14.44 7.46 19.02
N TYR A 159 -13.23 7.35 19.56
CA TYR A 159 -12.83 6.16 20.29
C TYR A 159 -13.71 5.89 21.52
N ARG A 160 -13.99 6.91 22.34
CA ARG A 160 -14.77 6.77 23.57
C ARG A 160 -16.27 6.53 23.32
N VAL A 161 -16.83 7.23 22.34
CA VAL A 161 -18.30 7.25 22.11
C VAL A 161 -18.71 6.16 21.12
N VAL A 162 -17.87 5.81 20.19
CA VAL A 162 -18.20 4.84 19.11
C VAL A 162 -17.36 3.57 19.19
N THR A 163 -16.04 3.69 19.11
CA THR A 163 -15.17 2.52 18.96
C THR A 163 -15.19 1.62 20.19
N ARG A 164 -15.11 2.20 21.40
CA ARG A 164 -15.08 1.43 22.66
C ARG A 164 -16.42 0.77 23.01
N PRO A 165 -17.58 1.45 22.93
CA PRO A 165 -18.87 0.86 23.29
C PRO A 165 -19.41 -0.15 22.29
N PHE A 166 -19.11 0.05 20.98
CA PHE A 166 -19.66 -0.79 19.92
C PHE A 166 -18.67 -1.87 19.49
N SER A 167 -18.90 -3.09 19.96
CA SER A 167 -18.22 -4.29 19.48
C SER A 167 -19.25 -5.20 18.82
N GLY A 168 -19.01 -5.53 17.55
CA GLY A 168 -19.79 -6.55 16.85
C GLY A 168 -19.42 -7.95 17.36
N LYS A 169 -20.21 -8.95 16.97
CA LYS A 169 -19.95 -10.36 17.25
C LYS A 169 -19.46 -11.10 15.99
N GLU A 170 -19.75 -10.57 14.80
CA GLU A 170 -19.40 -11.19 13.53
C GLU A 170 -18.03 -10.69 13.05
N LEU A 171 -17.10 -11.62 12.93
CA LEU A 171 -15.76 -11.39 12.39
C LEU A 171 -15.74 -11.39 10.87
N ARG A 172 -16.61 -12.21 10.24
CA ARG A 172 -16.66 -12.29 8.80
C ARG A 172 -17.22 -11.01 8.19
N VAL A 173 -16.83 -10.76 6.97
CA VAL A 173 -17.22 -9.55 6.23
C VAL A 173 -18.02 -9.91 4.99
N PRO A 174 -18.99 -9.06 4.58
CA PRO A 174 -19.74 -9.30 3.36
C PRO A 174 -18.82 -9.03 2.15
N LEU A 175 -18.70 -9.99 1.25
CA LEU A 175 -18.01 -9.87 -0.04
C LEU A 175 -18.80 -10.64 -1.09
N ASN A 176 -19.16 -9.98 -2.20
CA ASN A 176 -19.91 -10.58 -3.30
C ASN A 176 -21.18 -11.36 -2.83
N GLY A 177 -21.90 -10.76 -1.87
CA GLY A 177 -23.16 -11.32 -1.32
C GLY A 177 -22.99 -12.45 -0.31
N LYS A 178 -21.76 -12.87 0.01
CA LYS A 178 -21.45 -13.91 1.01
C LYS A 178 -20.73 -13.32 2.21
N LEU A 179 -20.76 -14.03 3.34
CA LEU A 179 -19.88 -13.73 4.49
C LEU A 179 -18.59 -14.54 4.35
N VAL A 180 -17.45 -13.84 4.30
CA VAL A 180 -16.14 -14.44 4.12
C VAL A 180 -15.21 -14.05 5.27
N ASP A 181 -14.18 -14.85 5.49
CA ASP A 181 -13.15 -14.56 6.47
C ASP A 181 -12.30 -13.37 6.01
N PRO A 182 -12.05 -12.38 6.87
CA PRO A 182 -11.14 -11.28 6.57
C PRO A 182 -9.68 -11.72 6.70
N TYR A 183 -8.84 -11.21 5.80
CA TYR A 183 -7.40 -11.43 5.78
C TYR A 183 -6.66 -10.13 6.02
N PHE A 184 -5.56 -10.19 6.77
CA PHE A 184 -4.68 -9.07 7.05
C PHE A 184 -3.30 -9.29 6.44
N GLY A 185 -2.71 -8.24 5.86
CA GLY A 185 -1.34 -8.24 5.32
C GLY A 185 -0.85 -6.83 5.03
N GLN A 186 0.36 -6.72 4.51
CA GLN A 186 0.92 -5.42 4.13
C GLN A 186 0.18 -4.81 2.94
N MET A 187 0.02 -3.48 2.97
CA MET A 187 -0.67 -2.76 1.90
C MET A 187 0.13 -2.69 0.58
N LEU A 188 1.46 -2.84 0.68
CA LEU A 188 2.39 -2.71 -0.44
C LEU A 188 2.44 -4.04 -1.21
N SER A 189 1.74 -4.07 -2.31
CA SER A 189 1.48 -5.25 -3.13
C SER A 189 1.72 -4.93 -4.61
N ALA A 190 1.84 -5.96 -5.45
CA ALA A 190 1.79 -5.76 -6.90
C ALA A 190 0.82 -6.76 -7.53
N PHE A 191 -0.04 -6.24 -8.40
CA PHE A 191 -1.12 -6.98 -9.02
C PHE A 191 -0.87 -7.18 -10.51
N THR A 192 -1.30 -8.33 -11.03
CA THR A 192 -1.50 -8.50 -12.47
C THR A 192 -2.62 -7.59 -12.96
N ARG A 193 -2.81 -7.45 -14.27
CA ARG A 193 -3.98 -6.75 -14.81
C ARG A 193 -5.28 -7.38 -14.32
N LYS A 194 -5.38 -8.72 -14.33
CA LYS A 194 -6.57 -9.43 -13.84
C LYS A 194 -6.85 -9.12 -12.36
N GLY A 195 -5.81 -9.10 -11.52
CA GLY A 195 -5.94 -8.74 -10.11
C GLY A 195 -6.35 -7.28 -9.92
N ALA A 196 -5.77 -6.36 -10.68
CA ALA A 196 -6.11 -4.94 -10.63
C ALA A 196 -7.56 -4.66 -11.07
N GLU A 197 -8.03 -5.33 -12.13
CA GLU A 197 -9.41 -5.26 -12.61
C GLU A 197 -10.40 -5.83 -11.60
N LEU A 198 -10.11 -7.00 -11.01
CA LEU A 198 -10.90 -7.58 -9.92
C LEU A 198 -11.02 -6.62 -8.72
N LEU A 199 -9.91 -6.00 -8.34
CA LEU A 199 -9.87 -5.04 -7.24
C LEU A 199 -10.71 -3.80 -7.56
N MET A 200 -10.61 -3.26 -8.76
CA MET A 200 -11.37 -2.09 -9.20
C MET A 200 -12.85 -2.40 -9.34
N ASP A 201 -13.23 -3.52 -9.93
CA ASP A 201 -14.64 -3.95 -10.05
C ASP A 201 -15.30 -4.08 -8.67
N THR A 202 -14.63 -4.76 -7.73
CA THR A 202 -15.10 -4.85 -6.33
C THR A 202 -15.26 -3.48 -5.68
N TYR A 203 -14.30 -2.57 -5.88
CA TYR A 203 -14.37 -1.21 -5.33
C TYR A 203 -15.54 -0.41 -5.90
N LEU A 204 -15.84 -0.56 -7.18
CA LEU A 204 -16.93 0.17 -7.84
C LEU A 204 -18.32 -0.41 -7.51
N HIS A 205 -18.43 -1.71 -7.37
CA HIS A 205 -19.74 -2.40 -7.40
C HIS A 205 -20.14 -3.03 -6.06
N ASP A 206 -19.23 -3.55 -5.22
CA ASP A 206 -19.61 -4.14 -3.93
C ASP A 206 -19.79 -3.08 -2.83
N LYS A 207 -20.95 -2.44 -2.85
CA LYS A 207 -21.31 -1.39 -1.88
C LYS A 207 -21.38 -1.91 -0.43
N LYS A 208 -21.71 -3.19 -0.22
CA LYS A 208 -21.81 -3.78 1.14
C LYS A 208 -20.43 -4.01 1.71
N TYR A 209 -19.51 -4.56 0.93
CA TYR A 209 -18.12 -4.71 1.32
C TYR A 209 -17.47 -3.37 1.64
N ASN A 210 -17.58 -2.40 0.73
CA ASN A 210 -17.06 -1.05 0.94
C ASN A 210 -17.63 -0.38 2.20
N LYS A 211 -18.94 -0.53 2.46
CA LYS A 211 -19.59 0.01 3.67
C LYS A 211 -18.99 -0.60 4.95
N LYS A 212 -18.74 -1.90 4.96
CA LYS A 212 -18.09 -2.57 6.10
C LYS A 212 -16.66 -2.08 6.26
N MET A 213 -15.87 -2.04 5.18
CA MET A 213 -14.46 -1.66 5.22
C MET A 213 -14.22 -0.20 5.63
N LYS A 214 -15.16 0.70 5.41
CA LYS A 214 -15.11 2.09 5.93
C LYS A 214 -15.00 2.21 7.44
N THR A 215 -15.35 1.17 8.18
CA THR A 215 -15.31 1.14 9.64
C THR A 215 -14.32 0.13 10.21
N VAL A 216 -13.43 -0.40 9.39
CA VAL A 216 -12.37 -1.32 9.78
C VAL A 216 -11.09 -0.53 10.06
N PHE A 217 -10.32 -0.95 11.08
CA PHE A 217 -9.00 -0.35 11.35
C PHE A 217 -8.01 -0.76 10.28
N ALA A 218 -7.26 0.20 9.75
CA ALA A 218 -6.27 -0.04 8.70
C ALA A 218 -6.85 -0.81 7.50
N ALA A 219 -8.00 -0.32 6.98
CA ALA A 219 -8.70 -0.97 5.88
C ALA A 219 -7.80 -1.30 4.67
N VAL A 220 -6.77 -0.49 4.43
CA VAL A 220 -5.78 -0.68 3.36
C VAL A 220 -4.93 -1.96 3.52
N GLU A 221 -4.87 -2.51 4.74
CA GLU A 221 -4.16 -3.75 5.06
C GLU A 221 -5.09 -4.99 5.12
N ILE A 222 -6.38 -4.80 4.81
CA ILE A 222 -7.40 -5.84 4.90
C ILE A 222 -8.20 -5.95 3.60
N TYR A 223 -8.39 -4.84 2.88
CA TYR A 223 -9.32 -4.74 1.76
C TYR A 223 -8.97 -5.68 0.61
N TRP A 224 -7.81 -5.50 -0.01
CA TRP A 224 -7.40 -6.37 -1.11
C TRP A 224 -6.90 -7.73 -0.64
N GLN A 225 -6.34 -7.86 0.55
CA GLN A 225 -5.98 -9.16 1.13
C GLN A 225 -7.22 -10.05 1.27
N THR A 226 -8.30 -9.52 1.84
CA THR A 226 -9.57 -10.25 1.97
C THR A 226 -10.16 -10.61 0.59
N LEU A 227 -10.09 -9.70 -0.37
CA LEU A 227 -10.59 -9.95 -1.72
C LEU A 227 -9.83 -11.09 -2.39
N PHE A 228 -8.49 -11.01 -2.44
CA PHE A 228 -7.66 -11.99 -3.15
C PHE A 228 -7.74 -13.37 -2.51
N PHE A 229 -7.66 -13.47 -1.18
CA PHE A 229 -7.72 -14.75 -0.47
C PHE A 229 -9.11 -15.41 -0.47
N ASN A 230 -10.15 -14.68 -0.88
CA ASN A 230 -11.51 -15.21 -1.10
C ASN A 230 -11.92 -15.20 -2.59
N SER A 231 -10.97 -15.12 -3.51
CA SER A 231 -11.22 -15.12 -4.96
C SER A 231 -10.54 -16.31 -5.66
N GLU A 232 -10.78 -16.45 -6.94
CA GLU A 232 -10.08 -17.41 -7.80
C GLU A 232 -8.57 -17.16 -7.92
N LEU A 233 -8.12 -15.92 -7.63
CA LEU A 233 -6.71 -15.55 -7.68
C LEU A 233 -5.90 -15.97 -6.42
N ARG A 234 -6.55 -16.63 -5.45
CA ARG A 234 -5.90 -17.09 -4.23
C ARG A 234 -4.65 -17.93 -4.51
N GLN A 235 -4.74 -18.87 -5.46
CA GLN A 235 -3.62 -19.75 -5.82
C GLN A 235 -2.50 -19.03 -6.58
N ASN A 236 -2.79 -17.86 -7.16
CA ASN A 236 -1.81 -17.04 -7.84
C ASN A 236 -1.02 -16.11 -6.89
N THR A 237 -1.38 -16.05 -5.60
CA THR A 237 -0.62 -15.26 -4.63
C THR A 237 0.77 -15.85 -4.39
N VAL A 238 1.73 -15.06 -3.92
CA VAL A 238 3.08 -15.56 -3.57
C VAL A 238 3.07 -16.66 -2.49
N GLN A 239 1.95 -16.82 -1.77
CA GLN A 239 1.72 -17.90 -0.81
C GLN A 239 1.05 -19.13 -1.43
N HIS A 240 0.74 -19.12 -2.74
CA HIS A 240 -0.01 -20.19 -3.41
C HIS A 240 -1.31 -20.58 -2.69
N GLY A 241 -1.97 -19.59 -2.06
CA GLY A 241 -3.21 -19.77 -1.31
C GLY A 241 -3.06 -20.42 0.06
N GLU A 242 -1.85 -20.75 0.48
CA GLU A 242 -1.59 -21.32 1.79
C GLU A 242 -1.89 -20.32 2.92
N GLU A 243 -2.38 -20.82 4.05
CA GLU A 243 -2.57 -20.05 5.27
C GLU A 243 -1.42 -20.32 6.22
N HIS A 244 -0.77 -19.27 6.69
CA HIS A 244 0.27 -19.35 7.68
C HIS A 244 -0.26 -18.88 9.02
N GLU A 245 0.04 -19.62 10.08
CA GLU A 245 -0.23 -19.17 11.42
C GLU A 245 0.77 -18.08 11.80
N ILE A 246 0.26 -16.93 12.25
CA ILE A 246 1.09 -15.79 12.63
C ILE A 246 0.86 -15.48 14.09
N THR A 247 1.96 -15.45 14.81
CA THR A 247 2.02 -15.04 16.21
C THR A 247 2.42 -13.58 16.38
N GLU A 248 3.01 -12.95 15.34
CA GLU A 248 3.53 -11.59 15.34
C GLU A 248 3.19 -10.86 14.05
N HIS A 249 3.01 -9.53 14.10
CA HIS A 249 2.59 -8.71 12.94
C HIS A 249 3.67 -8.45 11.88
N PHE A 250 4.87 -8.98 12.03
CA PHE A 250 6.06 -8.56 11.30
C PHE A 250 6.49 -9.57 10.23
N GLY A 251 7.08 -9.09 9.15
CA GLY A 251 7.71 -9.95 8.14
C GLY A 251 6.86 -10.31 6.93
N TRP A 252 5.65 -9.77 6.78
CA TRP A 252 4.71 -10.19 5.74
C TRP A 252 4.53 -9.15 4.64
N ALA A 253 5.63 -8.82 3.98
CA ALA A 253 5.61 -7.96 2.81
C ALA A 253 6.16 -8.72 1.60
N PRO A 254 5.41 -8.85 0.50
CA PRO A 254 5.86 -9.64 -0.65
C PRO A 254 6.95 -8.95 -1.47
N LEU A 255 7.11 -7.63 -1.34
CA LEU A 255 8.00 -6.81 -2.16
C LEU A 255 8.97 -5.95 -1.36
N HIS A 256 8.66 -5.65 -0.11
CA HIS A 256 9.37 -4.66 0.67
C HIS A 256 10.09 -5.25 1.87
N TYR A 257 11.36 -4.88 2.01
CA TYR A 257 12.08 -5.07 3.26
C TYR A 257 11.67 -3.99 4.27
N HIS A 258 11.31 -4.40 5.48
CA HIS A 258 11.02 -3.56 6.63
C HIS A 258 11.83 -4.02 7.82
N HIS A 259 12.25 -3.11 8.69
CA HIS A 259 12.72 -3.50 10.02
C HIS A 259 11.56 -4.04 10.85
N TYR A 260 11.61 -5.32 11.16
CA TYR A 260 10.50 -6.03 11.78
C TYR A 260 10.37 -5.83 13.28
N TYR A 261 11.44 -5.38 13.94
CA TYR A 261 11.51 -5.32 15.40
C TYR A 261 11.33 -3.91 15.98
N VAL A 262 11.22 -2.89 15.15
CA VAL A 262 11.09 -1.51 15.61
C VAL A 262 9.93 -0.84 14.90
N ASP A 263 8.94 -0.40 15.67
CA ASP A 263 7.82 0.37 15.13
C ASP A 263 8.34 1.65 14.47
N THR A 264 8.11 1.81 13.18
CA THR A 264 8.50 2.97 12.36
C THR A 264 10.01 3.19 12.12
N SER A 265 10.82 2.16 11.96
CA SER A 265 12.23 2.34 11.66
C SER A 265 12.47 3.08 10.35
N VAL A 266 13.31 4.06 10.43
CA VAL A 266 13.83 4.82 9.29
C VAL A 266 15.19 4.25 8.97
N PHE A 267 15.38 3.82 7.73
CA PHE A 267 16.67 3.33 7.27
C PHE A 267 17.67 4.47 7.14
N THR A 268 18.89 4.20 7.58
CA THR A 268 20.04 5.10 7.56
C THR A 268 21.20 4.43 6.80
N GLU A 269 22.29 5.13 6.63
CA GLU A 269 23.47 4.61 5.95
C GLU A 269 24.07 3.35 6.62
N GLU A 270 23.86 3.19 7.92
CA GLU A 270 24.31 2.04 8.72
C GLU A 270 23.60 0.72 8.32
N ASP A 271 22.40 0.83 7.73
CA ASP A 271 21.58 -0.31 7.32
C ASP A 271 21.93 -0.85 5.92
N PHE A 272 22.92 -0.26 5.23
CA PHE A 272 23.25 -0.62 3.84
C PHE A 272 23.64 -2.09 3.68
N ASP A 273 24.48 -2.62 4.57
CA ASP A 273 24.95 -4.00 4.49
C ASP A 273 23.82 -5.02 4.69
N GLU A 274 22.81 -4.70 5.49
CA GLU A 274 21.60 -5.51 5.66
C GLU A 274 20.71 -5.47 4.41
N LEU A 275 20.59 -4.31 3.77
CA LEU A 275 19.69 -4.09 2.65
C LEU A 275 20.22 -4.62 1.31
N LYS A 276 21.52 -4.56 1.07
CA LYS A 276 22.13 -4.90 -0.23
C LYS A 276 21.88 -6.34 -0.68
N ASP A 277 21.78 -7.28 0.27
CA ASP A 277 21.64 -8.71 0.04
C ASP A 277 20.30 -9.28 0.57
N CYS A 278 19.34 -8.43 0.95
CA CYS A 278 18.09 -8.88 1.56
C CYS A 278 17.12 -9.59 0.59
N GLY A 279 17.37 -9.52 -0.73
CA GLY A 279 16.55 -10.17 -1.75
C GLY A 279 15.18 -9.54 -2.02
N TYR A 280 14.87 -8.39 -1.40
CA TYR A 280 13.63 -7.67 -1.63
C TYR A 280 13.76 -6.64 -2.76
N MET A 281 12.66 -6.38 -3.44
CA MET A 281 12.63 -5.43 -4.55
C MET A 281 12.72 -3.98 -4.07
N PHE A 282 12.11 -3.68 -2.93
CA PHE A 282 12.05 -2.36 -2.33
C PHE A 282 12.37 -2.42 -0.84
N CYS A 283 12.65 -1.26 -0.25
CA CYS A 283 12.70 -1.08 1.20
C CYS A 283 11.87 0.12 1.65
N ARG A 284 11.56 0.13 2.94
CA ARG A 284 10.78 1.16 3.59
C ARG A 284 11.16 1.21 5.07
N LYS A 285 11.55 2.35 5.61
CA LYS A 285 11.08 3.70 5.28
C LYS A 285 12.28 4.63 5.06
N MET A 286 12.31 5.34 3.94
CA MET A 286 13.28 6.40 3.67
C MET A 286 12.72 7.76 4.10
N VAL A 287 13.52 8.58 4.78
CA VAL A 287 13.10 9.89 5.30
C VAL A 287 14.16 10.93 5.03
N VAL A 288 13.75 12.09 4.51
CA VAL A 288 14.61 13.26 4.27
C VAL A 288 15.30 13.70 5.57
N GLY A 289 16.59 14.00 5.47
CA GLY A 289 17.46 14.37 6.58
C GLY A 289 18.05 13.17 7.34
N LYS A 290 17.76 11.92 6.92
CA LYS A 290 18.26 10.70 7.55
C LYS A 290 18.76 9.64 6.57
N SER A 291 18.12 9.53 5.41
CA SER A 291 18.32 8.38 4.51
C SER A 291 19.10 8.73 3.24
N GLU A 292 19.55 9.97 3.05
CA GLU A 292 20.20 10.43 1.82
C GLU A 292 21.46 9.63 1.50
N GLY A 293 22.36 9.46 2.47
CA GLY A 293 23.61 8.71 2.29
C GLY A 293 23.33 7.22 1.95
N LEU A 294 22.31 6.64 2.58
CA LEU A 294 21.88 5.29 2.23
C LEU A 294 21.35 5.20 0.79
N MET A 295 20.49 6.15 0.40
CA MET A 295 19.96 6.18 -0.97
C MET A 295 21.07 6.38 -2.02
N ASP A 296 22.13 7.15 -1.71
CA ASP A 296 23.30 7.31 -2.59
C ASP A 296 24.04 5.99 -2.80
N LYS A 297 24.30 5.24 -1.73
CA LYS A 297 24.92 3.90 -1.79
C LYS A 297 24.05 2.89 -2.56
N ILE A 298 22.73 2.93 -2.33
CA ILE A 298 21.81 2.06 -3.08
C ILE A 298 21.80 2.42 -4.57
N ASP A 299 21.80 3.70 -4.93
CA ASP A 299 21.85 4.13 -6.33
C ASP A 299 23.16 3.71 -7.01
N GLU A 300 24.29 3.71 -6.29
CA GLU A 300 25.58 3.21 -6.78
C GLU A 300 25.51 1.69 -7.01
N MET A 301 25.12 0.92 -5.99
CA MET A 301 24.94 -0.53 -6.08
C MET A 301 24.04 -0.95 -7.25
N ARG A 302 22.92 -0.23 -7.46
CA ARG A 302 21.96 -0.52 -8.54
C ARG A 302 22.50 -0.22 -9.94
N ARG A 303 23.49 0.66 -10.06
CA ARG A 303 24.17 0.96 -11.35
C ARG A 303 25.23 -0.07 -11.71
N GLU A 304 25.77 -0.77 -10.72
CA GLU A 304 26.78 -1.81 -10.91
C GLU A 304 26.19 -3.18 -11.29
N LYS A 305 24.89 -3.36 -11.07
CA LYS A 305 24.12 -4.56 -11.42
C LYS A 305 23.45 -4.42 -12.79
#